data_be2f2ab781387ff0f01131f6c5974ae3
#
_entry.id   be2f2ab781387ff0f01131f6c5974ae3
#
_cell.length_a   1.000
_cell.length_b   1.000
_cell.length_c   1.000
_cell.angle_alpha   90.00
_cell.angle_beta   90.00
_cell.angle_gamma   90.00
#
_symmetry.space_group_name_H-M   'P 1'
#
loop_
_entity.id
_entity.type
_entity.pdbx_description
1 polymer ?
#
loop_
_entity_poly.entity_id
_entity_poly.type
_entity_poly.pdbx_seq_one_letter_code
_entity_poly.pdbx_strand_id
1 'polypeptide(L)'
;MMVMDTPATSSPADPQAPHYGRDVVAGLTNDGMATLVAGAAVREAVHRRSRVRFVQVLPTGLSADDRSELDVAMFGVALRALHQQRRVPCTFETVEGDAAKTLVERSRGAAVLVVGRDAPDAAMFVGKYCQAHALCDVLTVAGPDHQLQPAGRGEGARSDQA
;
A
#
# COMPACT_ATOMS: atom_id res chain seq x y z
N MET A 1 31.48 -14.38 27.85
CA MET A 1 31.12 -14.17 27.52
C MET A 1 30.53 -13.81 26.69
N MET A 2 30.59 -13.91 26.52
CA MET A 2 29.98 -13.62 25.85
C MET A 2 29.22 -13.14 25.18
N VAL A 3 29.16 -13.34 25.20
CA VAL A 3 28.33 -13.01 24.67
C VAL A 3 27.79 -12.25 24.16
N MET A 4 27.81 -12.14 24.40
CA MET A 4 27.14 -11.57 24.06
C MET A 4 27.03 -10.74 23.34
N ASP A 5 27.35 -10.79 23.24
CA ASP A 5 27.14 -10.14 22.54
C ASP A 5 26.49 -9.86 21.77
N THR A 6 26.31 -10.06 21.85
CA THR A 6 25.54 -9.88 21.26
C THR A 6 24.99 -9.10 20.72
N PRO A 7 25.08 -8.95 20.88
CA PRO A 7 24.38 -8.30 20.46
C PRO A 7 24.13 -7.49 19.76
N ALA A 8 24.26 -7.51 19.88
CA ALA A 8 23.90 -6.94 19.40
C ALA A 8 23.73 -6.20 18.91
N THR A 9 23.84 -6.28 19.12
CA THR A 9 23.56 -5.71 18.81
C THR A 9 23.46 -5.01 18.08
N SER A 10 23.53 -4.98 18.06
CA SER A 10 23.47 -4.39 17.51
C SER A 10 23.05 -3.85 16.69
N SER A 11 23.22 -3.96 16.50
CA SER A 11 22.79 -3.58 15.67
C SER A 11 22.10 -2.70 15.09
N PRO A 12 21.51 -2.75 15.31
CA PRO A 12 20.59 -1.88 14.63
C PRO A 12 21.00 -0.47 14.74
N ALA A 13 21.89 -0.26 15.52
CA ALA A 13 22.20 1.10 15.91
C ALA A 13 23.10 1.81 14.94
N ASP A 14 23.12 1.40 13.71
CA ASP A 14 23.85 2.13 12.70
C ASP A 14 23.16 3.47 12.48
N PRO A 15 23.77 4.58 12.91
CA PRO A 15 23.11 5.88 12.79
C PRO A 15 22.98 6.36 11.37
N GLN A 16 23.68 5.74 10.43
CA GLN A 16 23.61 6.14 9.05
C GLN A 16 22.57 5.34 8.28
N ALA A 17 22.05 4.27 8.84
CA ALA A 17 21.01 3.50 8.20
C ALA A 17 19.72 4.29 8.20
N PRO A 18 18.89 4.13 7.16
CA PRO A 18 17.59 4.73 7.19
C PRO A 18 16.78 4.21 8.38
N HIS A 19 15.88 5.03 8.83
CA HIS A 19 15.08 4.67 9.99
C HIS A 19 13.89 3.85 9.53
N TYR A 20 13.92 2.55 9.80
CA TYR A 20 12.88 1.65 9.33
C TYR A 20 11.90 1.26 10.42
N GLY A 21 11.84 2.04 11.48
CA GLY A 21 11.00 1.63 12.59
C GLY A 21 9.55 1.42 12.21
N ARG A 22 9.07 2.16 11.22
CA ARG A 22 7.68 2.05 10.82
C ARG A 22 7.59 2.08 9.32
N ASP A 23 7.14 0.96 8.79
CA ASP A 23 7.05 0.79 7.35
C ASP A 23 5.80 1.47 6.79
N VAL A 24 5.85 1.74 5.49
CA VAL A 24 4.66 2.07 4.72
C VAL A 24 4.20 0.78 4.06
N VAL A 25 2.97 0.38 4.33
CA VAL A 25 2.41 -0.85 3.77
C VAL A 25 1.49 -0.48 2.62
N ALA A 26 1.72 -1.08 1.46
CA ALA A 26 0.87 -0.88 0.29
C ALA A 26 0.02 -2.12 0.09
N GLY A 27 -1.30 -1.99 0.19
CA GLY A 27 -2.21 -3.09 -0.04
C GLY A 27 -2.56 -3.19 -1.52
N LEU A 28 -2.06 -4.19 -2.19
CA LEU A 28 -2.29 -4.37 -3.61
C LEU A 28 -3.37 -5.43 -3.80
N THR A 29 -4.48 -5.00 -4.37
CA THR A 29 -5.60 -5.87 -4.67
C THR A 29 -5.86 -5.82 -6.17
N ASN A 30 -6.59 -6.82 -6.65
CA ASN A 30 -6.83 -6.94 -8.08
C ASN A 30 -8.11 -6.21 -8.47
N ASP A 31 -8.12 -4.91 -8.21
CA ASP A 31 -9.31 -4.09 -8.44
C ASP A 31 -9.02 -2.88 -9.32
N GLY A 32 -7.89 -2.87 -10.00
CA GLY A 32 -7.55 -1.76 -10.87
C GLY A 32 -6.87 -0.59 -10.17
N MET A 33 -6.73 -0.63 -8.87
CA MET A 33 -6.13 0.47 -8.11
C MET A 33 -4.67 0.27 -7.79
N ALA A 34 -4.11 -0.90 -8.13
CA ALA A 34 -2.77 -1.26 -7.67
C ALA A 34 -1.71 -0.26 -8.07
N THR A 35 -1.76 0.23 -9.31
CA THR A 35 -0.75 1.19 -9.78
C THR A 35 -0.76 2.47 -8.96
N LEU A 36 -1.96 2.99 -8.67
CA LEU A 36 -2.08 4.22 -7.90
C LEU A 36 -1.65 4.00 -6.45
N VAL A 37 -2.04 2.86 -5.89
CA VAL A 37 -1.66 2.54 -4.52
C VAL A 37 -0.15 2.40 -4.39
N ALA A 38 0.47 1.67 -5.31
CA ALA A 38 1.91 1.47 -5.27
C ALA A 38 2.65 2.80 -5.38
N GLY A 39 2.22 3.65 -6.32
CA GLY A 39 2.84 4.95 -6.47
C GLY A 39 2.72 5.82 -5.24
N ALA A 40 1.52 5.85 -4.64
CA ALA A 40 1.30 6.64 -3.44
C ALA A 40 2.14 6.11 -2.27
N ALA A 41 2.23 4.79 -2.15
CA ALA A 41 3.00 4.19 -1.06
C ALA A 41 4.49 4.52 -1.19
N VAL A 42 5.02 4.46 -2.41
CA VAL A 42 6.42 4.80 -2.63
C VAL A 42 6.68 6.25 -2.28
N ARG A 43 5.77 7.16 -2.68
CA ARG A 43 5.93 8.57 -2.34
C ARG A 43 5.88 8.78 -0.82
N GLU A 44 4.99 8.07 -0.13
CA GLU A 44 4.95 8.15 1.33
C GLU A 44 6.24 7.65 1.94
N ALA A 45 6.78 6.56 1.43
CA ALA A 45 8.01 6.00 1.96
C ALA A 45 9.17 6.96 1.77
N VAL A 46 9.25 7.61 0.62
CA VAL A 46 10.28 8.61 0.37
C VAL A 46 10.14 9.76 1.36
N HIS A 47 8.93 10.25 1.52
CA HIS A 47 8.66 11.37 2.41
C HIS A 47 9.01 11.04 3.86
N ARG A 48 8.75 9.83 4.27
CA ARG A 48 8.98 9.38 5.65
C ARG A 48 10.35 8.76 5.85
N ARG A 49 11.11 8.60 4.77
CA ARG A 49 12.40 7.89 4.82
C ARG A 49 12.21 6.49 5.39
N SER A 50 11.20 5.82 4.90
CA SER A 50 10.81 4.50 5.38
C SER A 50 10.92 3.49 4.28
N ARG A 51 10.83 2.23 4.66
CA ARG A 51 10.74 1.12 3.74
C ARG A 51 9.28 0.95 3.31
N VAL A 52 9.07 0.50 2.08
CA VAL A 52 7.74 0.15 1.63
C VAL A 52 7.60 -1.36 1.61
N ARG A 53 6.48 -1.84 2.12
CA ARG A 53 6.13 -3.25 2.07
C ARG A 53 4.91 -3.39 1.18
N PHE A 54 5.10 -4.04 0.03
CA PHE A 54 3.99 -4.33 -0.86
C PHE A 54 3.37 -5.65 -0.41
N VAL A 55 2.10 -5.62 -0.07
CA VAL A 55 1.36 -6.80 0.35
C VAL A 55 0.26 -7.03 -0.68
N GLN A 56 0.43 -8.07 -1.48
CA GLN A 56 -0.58 -8.48 -2.45
C GLN A 56 -1.48 -9.51 -1.78
N VAL A 57 -2.78 -9.26 -1.82
CA VAL A 57 -3.72 -10.20 -1.26
C VAL A 57 -4.51 -10.83 -2.39
N LEU A 58 -4.45 -12.14 -2.48
CA LEU A 58 -5.13 -12.90 -3.52
C LEU A 58 -6.33 -13.62 -2.91
N PRO A 59 -7.42 -13.71 -3.66
CA PRO A 59 -8.53 -14.55 -3.20
C PRO A 59 -8.10 -16.00 -3.12
N THR A 60 -8.74 -16.75 -2.25
CA THR A 60 -8.50 -18.17 -2.17
C THR A 60 -9.12 -18.86 -3.37
N GLY A 61 -8.58 -20.01 -3.72
CA GLY A 61 -9.16 -20.84 -4.77
C GLY A 61 -8.70 -20.54 -6.17
N LEU A 62 -7.71 -19.69 -6.34
CA LEU A 62 -7.18 -19.42 -7.67
C LEU A 62 -6.41 -20.64 -8.20
N SER A 63 -6.48 -20.83 -9.50
CA SER A 63 -5.63 -21.83 -10.14
C SER A 63 -4.18 -21.40 -10.07
N ALA A 64 -3.27 -22.34 -10.25
CA ALA A 64 -1.84 -22.00 -10.24
C ALA A 64 -1.50 -21.02 -11.35
N ASP A 65 -2.12 -21.16 -12.51
CA ASP A 65 -1.86 -20.24 -13.62
C ASP A 65 -2.35 -18.84 -13.32
N ASP A 66 -3.57 -18.72 -12.81
CA ASP A 66 -4.12 -17.41 -12.48
C ASP A 66 -3.30 -16.74 -11.40
N ARG A 67 -2.86 -17.51 -10.41
CA ARG A 67 -2.03 -16.97 -9.35
C ARG A 67 -0.72 -16.45 -9.90
N SER A 68 -0.09 -17.22 -10.79
CA SER A 68 1.16 -16.78 -11.41
C SER A 68 0.98 -15.50 -12.19
N GLU A 69 -0.09 -15.40 -12.94
CA GLU A 69 -0.35 -14.19 -13.72
C GLU A 69 -0.50 -12.98 -12.84
N LEU A 70 -1.24 -13.12 -11.74
CA LEU A 70 -1.42 -12.01 -10.82
C LEU A 70 -0.12 -11.64 -10.13
N ASP A 71 0.68 -12.63 -9.75
CA ASP A 71 1.97 -12.35 -9.14
C ASP A 71 2.86 -11.54 -10.05
N VAL A 72 2.95 -11.95 -11.31
CA VAL A 72 3.78 -11.23 -12.27
C VAL A 72 3.25 -9.81 -12.48
N ALA A 73 1.94 -9.68 -12.62
CA ALA A 73 1.33 -8.38 -12.88
C ALA A 73 1.56 -7.42 -11.71
N MET A 74 1.34 -7.89 -10.51
CA MET A 74 1.47 -7.03 -9.32
C MET A 74 2.91 -6.71 -9.00
N PHE A 75 3.80 -7.68 -9.20
CA PHE A 75 5.22 -7.42 -9.02
C PHE A 75 5.69 -6.35 -10.01
N GLY A 76 5.19 -6.40 -11.25
CA GLY A 76 5.49 -5.37 -12.23
C GLY A 76 4.99 -4.00 -11.82
N VAL A 77 3.81 -3.94 -11.20
CA VAL A 77 3.28 -2.69 -10.68
C VAL A 77 4.22 -2.09 -9.63
N ALA A 78 4.67 -2.94 -8.71
CA ALA A 78 5.59 -2.50 -7.65
C ALA A 78 6.89 -2.00 -8.24
N LEU A 79 7.45 -2.74 -9.20
CA LEU A 79 8.72 -2.34 -9.81
C LEU A 79 8.59 -1.00 -10.53
N ARG A 80 7.50 -0.79 -11.24
CA ARG A 80 7.32 0.49 -11.95
C ARG A 80 7.20 1.64 -10.96
N ALA A 81 6.54 1.44 -9.84
CA ALA A 81 6.43 2.49 -8.84
C ALA A 81 7.81 2.82 -8.26
N LEU A 82 8.63 1.80 -8.00
CA LEU A 82 9.96 2.01 -7.46
C LEU A 82 10.89 2.66 -8.48
N HIS A 83 10.65 2.43 -9.76
CA HIS A 83 11.48 2.99 -10.80
C HIS A 83 11.50 4.51 -10.80
N GLN A 84 10.41 5.10 -10.35
CA GLN A 84 10.30 6.56 -10.31
C GLN A 84 11.02 7.16 -9.12
N GLN A 85 11.34 6.36 -8.13
CA GLN A 85 12.01 6.84 -6.92
C GLN A 85 13.16 5.91 -6.61
N ARG A 86 14.33 6.48 -6.50
CA ARG A 86 15.52 5.67 -6.27
C ARG A 86 15.70 5.38 -4.80
N ARG A 87 16.24 4.22 -4.53
CA ARG A 87 16.76 3.89 -3.21
C ARG A 87 15.69 3.78 -2.15
N VAL A 88 14.53 3.33 -2.54
CA VAL A 88 13.50 3.04 -1.55
C VAL A 88 13.60 1.55 -1.23
N PRO A 89 13.99 1.21 0.00
CA PRO A 89 14.00 -0.20 0.38
C PRO A 89 12.58 -0.74 0.35
N CYS A 90 12.44 -1.97 -0.07
CA CYS A 90 11.11 -2.55 -0.19
C CYS A 90 11.13 -4.05 0.02
N THR A 91 9.97 -4.57 0.35
CA THR A 91 9.70 -5.99 0.33
C THR A 91 8.41 -6.21 -0.43
N PHE A 92 8.22 -7.42 -0.91
CA PHE A 92 7.01 -7.80 -1.64
C PHE A 92 6.59 -9.16 -1.14
N GLU A 93 5.34 -9.27 -0.69
CA GLU A 93 4.82 -10.56 -0.27
C GLU A 93 3.43 -10.77 -0.83
N THR A 94 3.08 -12.03 -1.02
CA THR A 94 1.78 -12.43 -1.52
C THR A 94 1.11 -13.29 -0.45
N VAL A 95 -0.14 -12.96 -0.14
CA VAL A 95 -0.90 -13.65 0.88
C VAL A 95 -2.26 -14.00 0.30
N GLU A 96 -2.73 -15.20 0.54
CA GLU A 96 -4.09 -15.57 0.17
C GLU A 96 -5.02 -15.34 1.34
N GLY A 97 -6.20 -14.84 1.03
CA GLY A 97 -7.21 -14.68 2.06
C GLY A 97 -8.11 -13.48 1.83
N ASP A 98 -8.74 -13.08 2.90
CA ASP A 98 -9.62 -11.90 2.90
C ASP A 98 -8.75 -10.65 2.89
N ALA A 99 -8.95 -9.81 1.87
CA ALA A 99 -8.09 -8.65 1.69
C ALA A 99 -8.14 -7.71 2.88
N ALA A 100 -9.35 -7.40 3.33
CA ALA A 100 -9.50 -6.40 4.40
C ALA A 100 -8.84 -6.85 5.69
N LYS A 101 -9.14 -8.06 6.11
CA LYS A 101 -8.58 -8.59 7.36
C LYS A 101 -7.07 -8.77 7.26
N THR A 102 -6.61 -9.25 6.12
CA THR A 102 -5.19 -9.48 5.92
C THR A 102 -4.42 -8.17 6.01
N LEU A 103 -4.93 -7.13 5.36
CA LEU A 103 -4.23 -5.85 5.36
C LEU A 103 -4.21 -5.21 6.74
N VAL A 104 -5.31 -5.33 7.49
CA VAL A 104 -5.31 -4.84 8.85
C VAL A 104 -4.23 -5.55 9.68
N GLU A 105 -4.17 -6.85 9.54
CA GLU A 105 -3.20 -7.64 10.29
C GLU A 105 -1.76 -7.31 9.89
N ARG A 106 -1.52 -7.23 8.58
CA ARG A 106 -0.16 -7.02 8.08
C ARG A 106 0.34 -5.60 8.32
N SER A 107 -0.55 -4.66 8.56
CA SER A 107 -0.16 -3.28 8.79
C SER A 107 0.06 -2.96 10.26
N ARG A 108 -0.03 -3.95 11.14
CA ARG A 108 0.23 -3.71 12.55
C ARG A 108 1.67 -3.24 12.73
N GLY A 109 1.82 -2.14 13.44
CA GLY A 109 3.14 -1.56 13.65
C GLY A 109 3.64 -0.71 12.50
N ALA A 110 2.90 -0.61 11.42
CA ALA A 110 3.29 0.24 10.30
C ALA A 110 3.02 1.71 10.63
N ALA A 111 3.66 2.59 9.88
CA ALA A 111 3.37 4.01 9.97
C ALA A 111 2.05 4.34 9.29
N VAL A 112 1.84 3.74 8.13
CA VAL A 112 0.63 4.00 7.35
C VAL A 112 0.35 2.81 6.46
N LEU A 113 -0.92 2.53 6.26
CA LEU A 113 -1.41 1.55 5.31
C LEU A 113 -2.06 2.30 4.15
N VAL A 114 -1.57 2.05 2.94
CA VAL A 114 -2.08 2.69 1.73
C VAL A 114 -2.94 1.69 0.97
N VAL A 115 -4.18 2.06 0.72
CA VAL A 115 -5.13 1.20 0.00
C VAL A 115 -5.89 2.04 -0.99
N GLY A 116 -6.50 1.38 -1.97
CA GLY A 116 -7.36 2.07 -2.92
C GLY A 116 -8.70 2.42 -2.29
N ARG A 117 -9.28 3.50 -2.76
CA ARG A 117 -10.63 3.86 -2.34
C ARG A 117 -11.60 2.83 -2.89
N ASP A 118 -12.56 2.46 -2.07
CA ASP A 118 -13.57 1.49 -2.50
C ASP A 118 -14.42 2.07 -3.61
N ALA A 119 -14.72 1.25 -4.61
CA ALA A 119 -15.69 1.62 -5.62
C ALA A 119 -17.08 1.60 -4.99
N PRO A 120 -18.01 2.45 -5.46
CA PRO A 120 -19.35 2.47 -4.89
C PRO A 120 -20.07 1.12 -4.97
N ASP A 121 -19.78 0.36 -6.01
CA ASP A 121 -20.41 -0.94 -6.24
C ASP A 121 -19.52 -2.10 -5.85
N ALA A 122 -18.49 -1.85 -5.04
CA ALA A 122 -17.59 -2.91 -4.64
C ALA A 122 -18.33 -3.97 -3.83
N ALA A 123 -17.98 -5.22 -4.07
CA ALA A 123 -18.55 -6.32 -3.30
C ALA A 123 -18.11 -6.25 -1.85
N MET A 124 -16.92 -5.75 -1.60
CA MET A 124 -16.39 -5.59 -0.25
C MET A 124 -15.73 -4.24 -0.15
N PHE A 125 -15.89 -3.62 1.00
CA PHE A 125 -15.31 -2.28 1.22
C PHE A 125 -14.02 -2.40 2.01
N VAL A 126 -12.96 -2.75 1.32
CA VAL A 126 -11.65 -2.97 1.94
C VAL A 126 -11.13 -1.69 2.58
N GLY A 127 -11.23 -0.57 1.88
CA GLY A 127 -10.76 0.69 2.42
C GLY A 127 -11.48 1.11 3.67
N LYS A 128 -12.81 0.98 3.66
CA LYS A 128 -13.61 1.30 4.82
C LYS A 128 -13.28 0.42 6.00
N TYR A 129 -13.15 -0.87 5.75
CA TYR A 129 -12.81 -1.80 6.82
C TYR A 129 -11.45 -1.45 7.42
N CYS A 130 -10.48 -1.16 6.58
CA CYS A 130 -9.15 -0.80 7.05
C CYS A 130 -9.18 0.48 7.88
N GLN A 131 -9.93 1.47 7.44
CA GLN A 131 -10.05 2.72 8.21
C GLN A 131 -10.66 2.48 9.59
N ALA A 132 -11.60 1.55 9.66
CA ALA A 132 -12.28 1.28 10.93
C ALA A 132 -11.43 0.43 11.87
N HIS A 133 -10.60 -0.44 11.34
CA HIS A 133 -9.97 -1.49 12.17
C HIS A 133 -8.46 -1.44 12.22
N ALA A 134 -7.79 -0.76 11.32
CA ALA A 134 -6.34 -0.73 11.32
C ALA A 134 -5.83 0.03 12.55
N LEU A 135 -4.67 -0.40 13.04
CA LEU A 135 -4.06 0.22 14.20
C LEU A 135 -3.07 1.33 13.81
N CYS A 136 -2.97 1.62 12.53
CA CYS A 136 -2.13 2.70 12.03
C CYS A 136 -2.98 3.61 11.16
N ASP A 137 -2.38 4.71 10.72
CA ASP A 137 -3.05 5.59 9.77
C ASP A 137 -3.34 4.85 8.48
N VAL A 138 -4.46 5.19 7.86
CA VAL A 138 -4.85 4.60 6.58
C VAL A 138 -5.00 5.72 5.57
N LEU A 139 -4.28 5.59 4.46
CA LEU A 139 -4.37 6.52 3.35
C LEU A 139 -5.12 5.83 2.22
N THR A 140 -6.24 6.40 1.82
CA THR A 140 -6.99 5.86 0.69
C THR A 140 -6.68 6.67 -0.55
N VAL A 141 -6.47 5.97 -1.66
CA VAL A 141 -6.08 6.59 -2.91
C VAL A 141 -7.26 6.52 -3.86
N ALA A 142 -7.66 7.67 -4.40
CA ALA A 142 -8.79 7.74 -5.31
C ALA A 142 -8.31 7.57 -6.75
N GLY A 143 -9.12 6.89 -7.54
CA GLY A 143 -8.85 6.76 -8.96
C GLY A 143 -9.12 8.06 -9.69
N PRO A 144 -8.73 8.12 -10.97
CA PRO A 144 -8.89 9.35 -11.74
C PRO A 144 -10.31 9.85 -11.81
N ASP A 145 -11.27 8.96 -11.88
CA ASP A 145 -12.67 9.38 -11.97
C ASP A 145 -13.09 10.13 -10.72
N HIS A 146 -12.63 9.66 -9.57
CA HIS A 146 -12.95 10.33 -8.32
C HIS A 146 -12.29 11.70 -8.23
N GLN A 147 -11.10 11.80 -8.77
CA GLN A 147 -10.39 13.06 -8.73
C GLN A 147 -11.03 14.09 -9.62
N LEU A 148 -11.57 13.66 -10.76
CA LEU A 148 -12.21 14.57 -11.69
C LEU A 148 -13.56 15.02 -11.20
N GLN A 149 -14.23 14.21 -10.46
CA GLN A 149 -15.59 14.48 -10.06
C GLN A 149 -15.74 15.78 -9.27
N PRO A 150 -14.91 16.04 -8.29
CA PRO A 150 -15.02 17.31 -7.59
C PRO A 150 -14.76 18.50 -8.51
N ALA A 151 -13.82 18.36 -9.41
CA ALA A 151 -13.53 19.44 -10.33
C ALA A 151 -14.69 19.71 -11.26
N GLY A 152 -15.35 18.65 -11.70
CA GLY A 152 -16.48 18.82 -12.57
C GLY A 152 -17.61 19.57 -11.92
N ARG A 153 -17.76 19.40 -10.66
CA ARG A 153 -18.79 20.11 -9.93
C ARG A 153 -18.54 21.60 -9.92
N GLY A 154 -17.35 21.92 -9.95
CA GLY A 154 -17.04 23.32 -9.95
C GLY A 154 -17.66 23.96 -11.11
N GLU A 155 -18.38 23.59 -11.22
CA GLU A 155 -18.86 24.26 -11.80
C GLU A 155 -19.63 24.57 -12.09
N GLY A 156 -19.81 24.42 -11.92
CA GLY A 156 -20.47 24.73 -12.13
C GLY A 156 -20.96 25.40 -12.14
N ALA A 157 -21.12 25.58 -12.07
CA ALA A 157 -21.59 26.16 -12.16
C ALA A 157 -21.80 27.01 -12.45
N ARG A 158 -21.81 27.23 -12.59
CA ARG A 158 -22.09 28.01 -12.96
C ARG A 158 -22.54 28.44 -13.58
N SER A 159 -22.64 28.21 -13.58
CA SER A 159 -23.09 28.58 -14.11
C SER A 159 -23.67 29.16 -14.48
N ASP A 160 -23.81 29.19 -14.28
CA ASP A 160 -24.34 29.74 -14.60
C ASP A 160 -24.57 30.55 -15.01
N GLN A 161 -24.53 30.60 -15.06
CA GLN A 161 -24.69 31.36 -15.55
C GLN A 161 -24.96 32.06 -15.84
N ALA A 162 -25.03 32.09 -15.56
CA ALA A 162 -25.31 32.85 -16.03
C ALA A 162 -25.51 33.31 -16.59
#